data_f76a9f45082fd9f9b94bd1efddfbf4f8
#
_entry.id   f76a9f45082fd9f9b94bd1efddfbf4f8
#
_cell.length_a   1.000
_cell.length_b   1.000
_cell.length_c   1.000
_cell.angle_alpha   90.00
_cell.angle_beta   90.00
_cell.angle_gamma   90.00
#
_symmetry.space_group_name_H-M   'P 1'
#
loop_
_entity.id
_entity.type
_entity.pdbx_description
1 polymer ?
#
loop_
_entity_poly.entity_id
_entity_poly.type
_entity_poly.pdbx_seq_one_letter_code
_entity_poly.pdbx_strand_id
1 'polypeptide(L)'
;MWEGFDKYDNYDDFIKHTGDLMTSLIKSAYFNREDLLQLFNLKNENILDIDVSHQADGVYVSIKLIREKHNCPVCGSGTDKVKDYTSKKILHSLLTNYPCFIMYQARRYVCLTCKKTFYENNPFVHKNMKISVVTVSNVLQDLKLVGETFTSVGKRYGITSTTAAAIFDSHVFISRKVLPPFLCIDECYAFSGDDGNYVCVLIDFVTKNTIELLPSRKIEDLIKYFDLIPLEERKKVQMNCIDMWETYRTIAHSKLPNCAVALDKFHVLQDLHRKVKRVRINIMNQIKPLKITSKLEYAAKHNDKDAKIKLNDYMQRDINYYLLKKFDWLLFLNYEKRKTILDLNLKKKMNHKLRRYCNYNDLLALILNIDPQLKEAYYFLLNVDTFFREANYADAKYRLNKIIDLANQSCVSTINEFGHTLMRWRIEIINSFYIIETVDEFGEVTSRKMNNGIAENTNRKLKLIKNHSNGYKSWDRFRNRALYVLNDDATYSLNPLK
;
A
#
# COMPACT_ATOMS: atom_id res chain seq x y z
N MET A 1 11.08 -11.89 -29.97
CA MET A 1 11.17 -11.87 -31.45
C MET A 1 9.77 -11.79 -31.98
N TRP A 2 9.34 -10.63 -32.41
CA TRP A 2 7.98 -10.34 -32.88
C TRP A 2 8.13 -9.84 -34.33
N GLU A 3 8.31 -10.74 -35.28
CA GLU A 3 8.41 -10.42 -36.72
C GLU A 3 7.05 -10.39 -37.43
N GLY A 4 5.94 -10.22 -36.73
CA GLY A 4 4.60 -10.32 -37.29
C GLY A 4 3.76 -9.04 -37.34
N PHE A 5 4.19 -7.97 -36.71
CA PHE A 5 3.36 -6.75 -36.59
C PHE A 5 3.29 -5.88 -37.86
N ASP A 6 4.32 -5.95 -38.70
CA ASP A 6 4.43 -5.10 -39.91
C ASP A 6 3.51 -5.53 -41.09
N LYS A 7 2.69 -6.56 -40.91
CA LYS A 7 1.77 -7.07 -41.96
C LYS A 7 0.32 -6.65 -41.81
N TYR A 8 -0.01 -5.92 -40.74
CA TYR A 8 -1.41 -5.55 -40.47
C TYR A 8 -1.55 -4.04 -40.36
N ASP A 9 -2.56 -3.50 -40.99
CA ASP A 9 -2.80 -2.05 -41.05
C ASP A 9 -3.20 -1.44 -39.70
N ASN A 10 -3.69 -2.26 -38.77
CA ASN A 10 -4.01 -1.84 -37.40
C ASN A 10 -4.11 -3.03 -36.43
N TYR A 11 -4.21 -2.73 -35.13
CA TYR A 11 -4.29 -3.71 -34.05
C TYR A 11 -5.54 -4.61 -34.14
N ASP A 12 -6.67 -4.09 -34.62
CA ASP A 12 -7.91 -4.83 -34.75
C ASP A 12 -7.83 -5.89 -35.85
N ASP A 13 -7.14 -5.61 -36.97
CA ASP A 13 -6.90 -6.57 -38.05
C ASP A 13 -5.95 -7.69 -37.62
N PHE A 14 -4.93 -7.36 -36.81
CA PHE A 14 -4.04 -8.35 -36.22
C PHE A 14 -4.81 -9.29 -35.28
N ILE A 15 -5.67 -8.75 -34.40
CA ILE A 15 -6.52 -9.55 -33.48
C ILE A 15 -7.49 -10.41 -34.26
N LYS A 16 -8.12 -9.88 -35.29
CA LYS A 16 -9.05 -10.62 -36.14
C LYS A 16 -8.36 -11.81 -36.82
N HIS A 17 -7.18 -11.58 -37.38
CA HIS A 17 -6.41 -12.62 -38.05
C HIS A 17 -5.93 -13.71 -37.08
N THR A 18 -5.48 -13.33 -35.88
CA THR A 18 -5.10 -14.31 -34.85
C THR A 18 -6.32 -15.12 -34.37
N GLY A 19 -7.49 -14.52 -34.26
CA GLY A 19 -8.75 -15.22 -33.96
C GLY A 19 -9.13 -16.23 -35.05
N ASP A 20 -9.05 -15.85 -36.32
CA ASP A 20 -9.30 -16.72 -37.47
C ASP A 20 -8.30 -17.88 -37.55
N LEU A 21 -7.00 -17.61 -37.29
CA LEU A 21 -5.96 -18.62 -37.22
C LEU A 21 -6.19 -19.63 -36.08
N MET A 22 -6.55 -19.15 -34.89
CA MET A 22 -6.87 -20.02 -33.75
C MET A 22 -8.11 -20.90 -34.03
N THR A 23 -9.14 -20.34 -34.62
CA THR A 23 -10.33 -21.11 -34.98
C THR A 23 -10.05 -22.13 -36.08
N SER A 24 -9.21 -21.76 -37.06
CA SER A 24 -8.72 -22.64 -38.12
C SER A 24 -7.84 -23.77 -37.57
N LEU A 25 -6.95 -23.45 -36.61
CA LEU A 25 -6.15 -24.43 -35.89
C LEU A 25 -7.01 -25.37 -35.03
N ILE A 26 -8.00 -24.83 -34.33
CA ILE A 26 -8.94 -25.65 -33.53
C ILE A 26 -9.75 -26.59 -34.45
N LYS A 27 -10.12 -26.15 -35.65
CA LYS A 27 -10.85 -26.99 -36.64
C LYS A 27 -9.94 -27.94 -37.40
N SER A 28 -8.69 -27.59 -37.66
CA SER A 28 -7.74 -28.40 -38.42
C SER A 28 -6.90 -29.32 -37.55
N ALA A 29 -6.66 -28.97 -36.28
CA ALA A 29 -6.05 -29.87 -35.31
C ALA A 29 -7.13 -30.88 -34.86
N TYR A 30 -6.78 -32.14 -34.75
CA TYR A 30 -7.60 -33.19 -34.15
C TYR A 30 -7.79 -32.98 -32.65
N PHE A 31 -8.32 -31.81 -32.26
CA PHE A 31 -8.73 -31.56 -30.87
C PHE A 31 -9.93 -32.45 -30.58
N ASN A 32 -9.72 -33.39 -29.68
CA ASN A 32 -10.83 -34.16 -29.17
C ASN A 32 -11.71 -33.32 -28.25
N ARG A 33 -12.84 -33.84 -27.86
CA ARG A 33 -13.79 -33.14 -26.96
C ARG A 33 -13.14 -32.74 -25.64
N GLU A 34 -12.27 -33.55 -25.09
CA GLU A 34 -11.59 -33.30 -23.79
C GLU A 34 -10.60 -32.15 -23.89
N ASP A 35 -9.88 -32.06 -25.00
CA ASP A 35 -8.97 -30.94 -25.27
C ASP A 35 -9.74 -29.61 -25.33
N LEU A 36 -10.90 -29.58 -25.99
CA LEU A 36 -11.75 -28.39 -26.07
C LEU A 36 -12.31 -28.01 -24.70
N LEU A 37 -12.72 -28.97 -23.88
CA LEU A 37 -13.20 -28.70 -22.52
C LEU A 37 -12.09 -28.12 -21.63
N GLN A 38 -10.87 -28.65 -21.75
CA GLN A 38 -9.70 -28.08 -21.04
C GLN A 38 -9.37 -26.67 -21.55
N LEU A 39 -9.34 -26.45 -22.86
CA LEU A 39 -9.03 -25.16 -23.46
C LEU A 39 -9.98 -24.06 -22.99
N PHE A 40 -11.26 -24.37 -22.85
CA PHE A 40 -12.28 -23.44 -22.36
C PHE A 40 -12.51 -23.52 -20.84
N ASN A 41 -11.71 -24.30 -20.12
CA ASN A 41 -11.84 -24.50 -18.67
C ASN A 41 -13.28 -24.89 -18.26
N LEU A 42 -13.87 -25.83 -18.99
CA LEU A 42 -15.23 -26.35 -18.78
C LEU A 42 -15.17 -27.70 -18.09
N LYS A 43 -15.93 -27.89 -17.01
CA LYS A 43 -16.06 -29.18 -16.34
C LYS A 43 -16.99 -30.09 -17.13
N ASN A 44 -16.60 -31.35 -17.25
CA ASN A 44 -17.12 -32.30 -18.27
C ASN A 44 -18.37 -33.05 -17.88
N GLU A 45 -18.79 -33.09 -16.62
CA GLU A 45 -19.68 -34.14 -16.10
C GLU A 45 -21.01 -34.28 -16.85
N ASN A 46 -21.53 -33.22 -17.50
CA ASN A 46 -22.85 -33.25 -18.18
C ASN A 46 -22.84 -32.70 -19.62
N ILE A 47 -21.66 -32.53 -20.24
CA ILE A 47 -21.58 -32.05 -21.62
C ILE A 47 -21.59 -33.21 -22.59
N LEU A 48 -22.61 -33.28 -23.47
CA LEU A 48 -22.72 -34.27 -24.51
C LEU A 48 -21.83 -33.93 -25.71
N ASP A 49 -21.85 -32.67 -26.14
CA ASP A 49 -21.24 -32.21 -27.38
C ASP A 49 -20.76 -30.76 -27.23
N ILE A 50 -19.63 -30.42 -27.86
CA ILE A 50 -19.02 -29.10 -27.89
C ILE A 50 -18.53 -28.79 -29.30
N ASP A 51 -18.92 -27.65 -29.84
CA ASP A 51 -18.46 -27.12 -31.12
C ASP A 51 -18.02 -25.67 -30.96
N VAL A 52 -17.01 -25.26 -31.74
CA VAL A 52 -16.42 -23.93 -31.69
C VAL A 52 -16.54 -23.24 -33.03
N SER A 53 -17.07 -22.02 -33.02
CA SER A 53 -17.18 -21.18 -34.20
C SER A 53 -16.68 -19.78 -33.93
N HIS A 54 -16.06 -19.16 -34.91
CA HIS A 54 -15.62 -17.77 -34.87
C HIS A 54 -16.62 -16.88 -35.62
N GLN A 55 -16.97 -15.76 -34.99
CA GLN A 55 -17.82 -14.72 -35.60
C GLN A 55 -17.08 -13.37 -35.47
N ALA A 56 -17.58 -12.36 -36.15
CA ALA A 56 -16.94 -11.03 -36.18
C ALA A 56 -16.78 -10.38 -34.78
N ASP A 57 -17.65 -10.73 -33.82
CA ASP A 57 -17.68 -10.17 -32.45
C ASP A 57 -17.07 -11.09 -31.38
N GLY A 58 -16.58 -12.29 -31.77
CA GLY A 58 -15.95 -13.20 -30.80
C GLY A 58 -16.00 -14.68 -31.16
N VAL A 59 -15.53 -15.50 -30.24
CA VAL A 59 -15.54 -16.96 -30.31
C VAL A 59 -16.79 -17.49 -29.63
N TYR A 60 -17.48 -18.40 -30.28
CA TYR A 60 -18.70 -18.99 -29.80
C TYR A 60 -18.52 -20.49 -29.57
N VAL A 61 -18.69 -20.91 -28.32
CA VAL A 61 -18.61 -22.29 -27.86
C VAL A 61 -20.01 -22.83 -27.69
N SER A 62 -20.50 -23.59 -28.69
CA SER A 62 -21.82 -24.21 -28.65
C SER A 62 -21.78 -25.49 -27.83
N ILE A 63 -22.63 -25.60 -26.83
CA ILE A 63 -22.62 -26.70 -25.86
C ILE A 63 -24.00 -27.36 -25.84
N LYS A 64 -23.99 -28.71 -25.91
CA LYS A 64 -25.18 -29.55 -25.65
C LYS A 64 -24.94 -30.35 -24.37
N LEU A 65 -25.88 -30.29 -23.44
CA LEU A 65 -25.84 -31.12 -22.23
C LEU A 65 -26.46 -32.49 -22.45
N ILE A 66 -26.03 -33.49 -21.67
CA ILE A 66 -26.69 -34.80 -21.58
C ILE A 66 -28.13 -34.58 -21.08
N ARG A 67 -29.08 -35.31 -21.64
CA ARG A 67 -30.46 -35.25 -21.19
C ARG A 67 -30.65 -36.14 -19.98
N GLU A 68 -31.14 -35.55 -18.90
CA GLU A 68 -31.36 -36.23 -17.64
C GLU A 68 -32.82 -36.07 -17.17
N LYS A 69 -33.21 -36.95 -16.26
CA LYS A 69 -34.48 -36.83 -15.55
C LYS A 69 -34.34 -35.85 -14.41
N HIS A 70 -35.24 -34.88 -14.34
CA HIS A 70 -35.23 -33.85 -13.31
C HIS A 70 -36.46 -33.95 -12.39
N ASN A 71 -36.26 -33.61 -11.12
CA ASN A 71 -37.37 -33.53 -10.17
C ASN A 71 -38.03 -32.14 -10.27
N CYS A 72 -39.37 -32.16 -10.34
CA CYS A 72 -40.13 -30.91 -10.35
C CYS A 72 -39.93 -30.13 -9.06
N PRO A 73 -39.50 -28.83 -9.11
CA PRO A 73 -39.26 -28.02 -7.91
C PRO A 73 -40.54 -27.70 -7.11
N VAL A 74 -41.71 -27.99 -7.64
CA VAL A 74 -43.00 -27.70 -6.99
C VAL A 74 -43.58 -28.94 -6.29
N CYS A 75 -43.58 -30.11 -6.94
CA CYS A 75 -44.21 -31.31 -6.37
C CYS A 75 -43.26 -32.50 -6.21
N GLY A 76 -41.97 -32.36 -6.53
CA GLY A 76 -40.95 -33.41 -6.38
C GLY A 76 -41.03 -34.54 -7.43
N SER A 77 -42.06 -34.62 -8.25
CA SER A 77 -42.21 -35.70 -9.25
C SER A 77 -41.16 -35.61 -10.34
N GLY A 78 -40.55 -36.76 -10.67
CA GLY A 78 -39.54 -36.84 -11.74
C GLY A 78 -40.15 -36.68 -13.12
N THR A 79 -39.53 -35.90 -14.01
CA THR A 79 -39.92 -35.74 -15.41
C THR A 79 -38.66 -35.64 -16.30
N ASP A 80 -38.78 -36.18 -17.50
CA ASP A 80 -37.83 -36.05 -18.60
C ASP A 80 -38.44 -35.35 -19.81
N LYS A 81 -39.75 -34.95 -19.71
CA LYS A 81 -40.46 -34.34 -20.81
C LYS A 81 -40.06 -32.90 -21.02
N VAL A 82 -39.28 -32.63 -22.08
CA VAL A 82 -38.91 -31.28 -22.52
C VAL A 82 -40.13 -30.65 -23.21
N LYS A 83 -40.48 -29.43 -22.81
CA LYS A 83 -41.53 -28.61 -23.42
C LYS A 83 -40.97 -27.83 -24.62
N ASP A 84 -39.87 -27.13 -24.41
CA ASP A 84 -39.20 -26.33 -25.43
C ASP A 84 -37.72 -26.07 -25.05
N TYR A 85 -37.00 -25.37 -25.93
CA TYR A 85 -35.60 -24.99 -25.78
C TYR A 85 -35.48 -23.47 -25.84
N THR A 86 -34.57 -22.91 -25.03
CA THR A 86 -34.22 -21.49 -25.04
C THR A 86 -32.71 -21.33 -25.19
N SER A 87 -32.28 -20.61 -26.23
CA SER A 87 -30.86 -20.30 -26.40
C SER A 87 -30.40 -19.32 -25.34
N LYS A 88 -29.29 -19.61 -24.69
CA LYS A 88 -28.63 -18.77 -23.71
C LYS A 88 -27.24 -18.39 -24.22
N LYS A 89 -26.97 -17.09 -24.35
CA LYS A 89 -25.64 -16.54 -24.62
C LYS A 89 -25.02 -16.11 -23.28
N ILE A 90 -23.88 -16.71 -22.92
CA ILE A 90 -23.19 -16.52 -21.64
C ILE A 90 -21.82 -15.99 -21.96
N LEU A 91 -21.45 -14.85 -21.39
CA LEU A 91 -20.10 -14.32 -21.48
C LEU A 91 -19.17 -15.27 -20.73
N HIS A 92 -18.17 -15.78 -21.43
CA HIS A 92 -17.15 -16.66 -20.91
C HIS A 92 -15.81 -15.92 -20.86
N SER A 93 -14.75 -16.56 -20.45
CA SER A 93 -13.40 -15.98 -20.44
C SER A 93 -12.96 -15.53 -21.83
N LEU A 94 -11.96 -14.64 -21.88
CA LEU A 94 -11.34 -14.25 -23.16
C LEU A 94 -10.41 -15.38 -23.66
N LEU A 95 -10.49 -15.65 -24.93
CA LEU A 95 -9.53 -16.50 -25.62
C LEU A 95 -8.63 -15.62 -26.50
N THR A 96 -7.33 -15.57 -26.20
CA THR A 96 -6.36 -14.74 -26.96
C THR A 96 -6.81 -13.29 -27.18
N ASN A 97 -7.31 -12.64 -26.11
CA ASN A 97 -7.90 -11.29 -26.12
C ASN A 97 -9.19 -11.14 -26.95
N TYR A 98 -9.78 -12.25 -27.43
CA TYR A 98 -11.05 -12.26 -28.14
C TYR A 98 -12.20 -12.55 -27.18
N PRO A 99 -13.35 -11.83 -27.27
CA PRO A 99 -14.53 -12.17 -26.48
C PRO A 99 -14.95 -13.62 -26.75
N CYS A 100 -15.26 -14.37 -25.72
CA CYS A 100 -15.71 -15.74 -25.81
C CYS A 100 -17.11 -15.88 -25.21
N PHE A 101 -17.99 -16.61 -25.89
CA PHE A 101 -19.35 -16.82 -25.46
C PHE A 101 -19.72 -18.30 -25.49
N ILE A 102 -20.30 -18.78 -24.39
CA ILE A 102 -20.95 -20.08 -24.38
C ILE A 102 -22.38 -19.93 -24.95
N MET A 103 -22.70 -20.70 -25.99
CA MET A 103 -24.04 -20.83 -26.56
C MET A 103 -24.63 -22.15 -26.07
N TYR A 104 -25.63 -22.03 -25.20
CA TYR A 104 -26.22 -23.16 -24.52
C TYR A 104 -27.73 -23.23 -24.78
N GLN A 105 -28.21 -24.39 -25.21
CA GLN A 105 -29.65 -24.67 -25.44
C GLN A 105 -30.27 -25.19 -24.14
N ALA A 106 -30.77 -24.24 -23.30
CA ALA A 106 -31.43 -24.58 -22.05
C ALA A 106 -32.78 -25.25 -22.29
N ARG A 107 -33.03 -26.40 -21.67
CA ARG A 107 -34.28 -27.14 -21.75
C ARG A 107 -35.26 -26.60 -20.72
N ARG A 108 -36.49 -26.38 -21.15
CA ARG A 108 -37.64 -26.16 -20.28
C ARG A 108 -38.46 -27.42 -20.18
N TYR A 109 -38.53 -27.99 -19.00
CA TYR A 109 -39.26 -29.22 -18.69
C TYR A 109 -40.71 -28.92 -18.31
N VAL A 110 -41.60 -29.88 -18.53
CA VAL A 110 -42.96 -29.85 -18.02
C VAL A 110 -43.19 -31.04 -17.09
N CYS A 111 -43.65 -30.75 -15.87
CA CYS A 111 -44.06 -31.79 -14.94
C CYS A 111 -45.38 -32.43 -15.39
N LEU A 112 -45.39 -33.73 -15.53
CA LEU A 112 -46.60 -34.47 -15.95
C LEU A 112 -47.66 -34.50 -14.86
N THR A 113 -47.27 -34.40 -13.58
CA THR A 113 -48.15 -34.44 -12.42
C THR A 113 -48.82 -33.08 -12.17
N CYS A 114 -48.06 -32.03 -11.92
CA CYS A 114 -48.62 -30.72 -11.56
C CYS A 114 -48.68 -29.72 -12.72
N LYS A 115 -48.31 -30.12 -13.93
CA LYS A 115 -48.31 -29.31 -15.17
C LYS A 115 -47.44 -28.06 -15.13
N LYS A 116 -46.71 -27.78 -14.05
CA LYS A 116 -45.78 -26.65 -13.94
C LYS A 116 -44.58 -26.87 -14.83
N THR A 117 -44.01 -25.76 -15.33
CA THR A 117 -42.82 -25.78 -16.16
C THR A 117 -41.64 -25.17 -15.39
N PHE A 118 -40.45 -25.71 -15.64
CA PHE A 118 -39.20 -25.22 -15.02
C PHE A 118 -38.03 -25.45 -15.97
N TYR A 119 -36.96 -24.66 -15.80
CA TYR A 119 -35.72 -24.86 -16.53
C TYR A 119 -34.78 -25.80 -15.78
N GLU A 120 -33.97 -26.54 -16.52
CA GLU A 120 -32.85 -27.27 -15.98
C GLU A 120 -31.85 -26.30 -15.34
N ASN A 121 -31.03 -26.81 -14.41
CA ASN A 121 -29.97 -26.02 -13.86
C ASN A 121 -28.91 -25.69 -14.92
N ASN A 122 -28.49 -24.44 -14.99
CA ASN A 122 -27.41 -23.99 -15.84
C ASN A 122 -26.08 -24.16 -15.12
N PRO A 123 -25.19 -25.09 -15.55
CA PRO A 123 -23.95 -25.35 -14.83
C PRO A 123 -22.88 -24.28 -15.06
N PHE A 124 -23.07 -23.38 -16.02
CA PHE A 124 -22.05 -22.40 -16.42
C PHE A 124 -22.14 -21.08 -15.67
N VAL A 125 -23.25 -20.77 -15.05
CA VAL A 125 -23.52 -19.48 -14.39
C VAL A 125 -24.18 -19.66 -13.05
N HIS A 126 -23.98 -18.70 -12.15
CA HIS A 126 -24.84 -18.56 -10.98
C HIS A 126 -26.25 -18.11 -11.37
N LYS A 127 -27.24 -18.43 -10.54
CA LYS A 127 -28.63 -18.08 -10.75
C LYS A 127 -28.79 -16.60 -11.16
N ASN A 128 -29.50 -16.36 -12.26
CA ASN A 128 -29.79 -15.05 -12.85
C ASN A 128 -28.57 -14.30 -13.43
N MET A 129 -27.39 -14.90 -13.54
CA MET A 129 -26.24 -14.31 -14.20
C MET A 129 -26.13 -14.70 -15.68
N LYS A 130 -25.48 -13.84 -16.47
CA LYS A 130 -25.11 -14.08 -17.88
C LYS A 130 -23.58 -14.14 -18.06
N ILE A 131 -22.85 -14.24 -17.01
CA ILE A 131 -21.39 -14.30 -16.97
C ILE A 131 -21.01 -15.64 -16.35
N SER A 132 -20.11 -16.38 -16.98
CA SER A 132 -19.71 -17.70 -16.49
C SER A 132 -18.98 -17.64 -15.16
N VAL A 133 -19.10 -18.71 -14.37
CA VAL A 133 -18.36 -18.86 -13.09
C VAL A 133 -16.85 -18.72 -13.30
N VAL A 134 -16.34 -19.21 -14.43
CA VAL A 134 -14.92 -19.08 -14.81
C VAL A 134 -14.53 -17.60 -14.98
N THR A 135 -15.36 -16.83 -15.70
CA THR A 135 -15.11 -15.39 -15.87
C THR A 135 -15.20 -14.64 -14.54
N VAL A 136 -16.15 -14.99 -13.68
CA VAL A 136 -16.26 -14.44 -12.32
C VAL A 136 -14.96 -14.71 -11.54
N SER A 137 -14.46 -15.95 -11.57
CA SER A 137 -13.21 -16.34 -10.93
C SER A 137 -12.02 -15.51 -11.43
N ASN A 138 -11.87 -15.38 -12.75
CA ASN A 138 -10.79 -14.63 -13.38
C ASN A 138 -10.85 -13.13 -13.00
N VAL A 139 -12.04 -12.51 -13.04
CA VAL A 139 -12.26 -11.13 -12.59
C VAL A 139 -11.81 -10.94 -11.14
N LEU A 140 -12.13 -11.88 -10.26
CA LEU A 140 -11.78 -11.81 -8.84
C LEU A 140 -10.27 -12.02 -8.63
N GLN A 141 -9.64 -12.93 -9.37
CA GLN A 141 -8.19 -13.15 -9.34
C GLN A 141 -7.42 -11.91 -9.80
N ASP A 142 -7.83 -11.31 -10.92
CA ASP A 142 -7.21 -10.07 -11.39
C ASP A 142 -7.37 -8.93 -10.38
N LEU A 143 -8.56 -8.82 -9.78
CA LEU A 143 -8.78 -7.85 -8.71
C LEU A 143 -7.94 -8.10 -7.45
N LYS A 144 -7.23 -9.21 -7.29
CA LYS A 144 -6.22 -9.43 -6.22
C LYS A 144 -4.95 -8.61 -6.46
N LEU A 145 -4.66 -8.22 -7.69
CA LEU A 145 -3.47 -7.45 -8.05
C LEU A 145 -3.61 -5.97 -7.65
N VAL A 146 -2.58 -5.41 -7.03
CA VAL A 146 -2.59 -4.03 -6.50
C VAL A 146 -2.82 -2.95 -7.57
N GLY A 147 -2.35 -3.19 -8.79
CA GLY A 147 -2.45 -2.26 -9.92
C GLY A 147 -3.78 -2.28 -10.67
N GLU A 148 -4.60 -3.30 -10.46
CA GLU A 148 -5.85 -3.46 -11.19
C GLU A 148 -7.00 -2.67 -10.57
N THR A 149 -7.88 -2.17 -11.44
CA THR A 149 -9.08 -1.43 -11.09
C THR A 149 -10.32 -2.15 -11.62
N PHE A 150 -11.50 -1.80 -11.09
CA PHE A 150 -12.76 -2.30 -11.67
C PHE A 150 -12.93 -1.90 -13.14
N THR A 151 -12.35 -0.78 -13.55
CA THR A 151 -12.38 -0.31 -14.95
C THR A 151 -11.43 -1.11 -15.83
N SER A 152 -10.20 -1.36 -15.41
CA SER A 152 -9.22 -2.11 -16.20
C SER A 152 -9.65 -3.56 -16.38
N VAL A 153 -10.09 -4.20 -15.28
CA VAL A 153 -10.61 -5.56 -15.30
C VAL A 153 -11.91 -5.64 -16.11
N GLY A 154 -12.81 -4.66 -15.94
CA GLY A 154 -14.03 -4.58 -16.74
C GLY A 154 -13.75 -4.54 -18.25
N LYS A 155 -12.82 -3.70 -18.68
CA LYS A 155 -12.38 -3.62 -20.08
C LYS A 155 -11.79 -4.94 -20.57
N ARG A 156 -10.94 -5.58 -19.77
CA ARG A 156 -10.29 -6.87 -20.09
C ARG A 156 -11.30 -7.97 -20.36
N TYR A 157 -12.37 -8.05 -19.58
CA TYR A 157 -13.39 -9.11 -19.69
C TYR A 157 -14.66 -8.70 -20.44
N GLY A 158 -14.68 -7.53 -21.09
CA GLY A 158 -15.85 -7.07 -21.85
C GLY A 158 -17.08 -6.77 -20.99
N ILE A 159 -16.89 -6.38 -19.73
CA ILE A 159 -17.95 -6.00 -18.80
C ILE A 159 -17.77 -4.56 -18.31
N THR A 160 -18.84 -3.95 -17.80
CA THR A 160 -18.74 -2.60 -17.24
C THR A 160 -17.99 -2.62 -15.91
N SER A 161 -17.37 -1.49 -15.54
CA SER A 161 -16.75 -1.32 -14.20
C SER A 161 -17.76 -1.53 -13.07
N THR A 162 -19.01 -1.15 -13.29
CA THR A 162 -20.11 -1.40 -12.34
C THR A 162 -20.39 -2.88 -12.16
N THR A 163 -20.38 -3.65 -13.26
CA THR A 163 -20.55 -5.12 -13.21
C THR A 163 -19.37 -5.77 -12.48
N ALA A 164 -18.14 -5.36 -12.78
CA ALA A 164 -16.94 -5.86 -12.09
C ALA A 164 -16.99 -5.55 -10.59
N ALA A 165 -17.43 -4.35 -10.20
CA ALA A 165 -17.63 -3.99 -8.81
C ALA A 165 -18.74 -4.81 -8.13
N ALA A 166 -19.86 -5.07 -8.81
CA ALA A 166 -20.96 -5.89 -8.28
C ALA A 166 -20.52 -7.36 -8.10
N ILE A 167 -19.73 -7.89 -9.03
CA ILE A 167 -19.11 -9.22 -8.87
C ILE A 167 -18.24 -9.23 -7.60
N PHE A 168 -17.38 -8.24 -7.46
CA PHE A 168 -16.50 -8.15 -6.28
C PHE A 168 -17.30 -8.09 -4.98
N ASP A 169 -18.27 -7.19 -4.87
CA ASP A 169 -19.10 -7.00 -3.67
C ASP A 169 -19.90 -8.25 -3.28
N SER A 170 -20.30 -9.07 -4.28
CA SER A 170 -21.08 -10.29 -4.03
C SER A 170 -20.23 -11.51 -3.70
N HIS A 171 -18.94 -11.50 -3.96
CA HIS A 171 -18.04 -12.66 -3.81
C HIS A 171 -16.90 -12.47 -2.83
N VAL A 172 -16.58 -11.21 -2.46
CA VAL A 172 -15.46 -10.88 -1.58
C VAL A 172 -15.97 -10.22 -0.31
N PHE A 173 -15.85 -10.92 0.80
CA PHE A 173 -16.07 -10.39 2.14
C PHE A 173 -14.91 -10.80 3.02
N ILE A 174 -14.17 -9.83 3.51
CA ILE A 174 -13.01 -10.09 4.36
C ILE A 174 -13.34 -9.74 5.80
N SER A 175 -13.46 -10.77 6.63
CA SER A 175 -13.60 -10.59 8.07
C SER A 175 -12.31 -10.04 8.67
N ARG A 176 -12.41 -9.29 9.77
CA ARG A 176 -11.22 -8.93 10.53
C ARG A 176 -10.49 -10.17 11.02
N LYS A 177 -9.19 -10.11 11.13
CA LYS A 177 -8.41 -11.15 11.80
C LYS A 177 -8.39 -10.94 13.31
N VAL A 178 -8.09 -11.99 14.04
CA VAL A 178 -7.90 -11.93 15.51
C VAL A 178 -6.70 -11.03 15.81
N LEU A 179 -6.77 -10.26 16.92
CA LEU A 179 -5.66 -9.42 17.35
C LEU A 179 -4.42 -10.27 17.66
N PRO A 180 -3.25 -9.93 17.10
CA PRO A 180 -2.01 -10.65 17.33
C PRO A 180 -1.37 -10.24 18.66
N PRO A 181 -0.45 -11.05 19.21
CA PRO A 181 0.34 -10.67 20.37
C PRO A 181 1.18 -9.39 20.16
N PHE A 182 1.65 -9.17 18.94
CA PHE A 182 2.46 -8.01 18.56
C PHE A 182 1.76 -7.22 17.48
N LEU A 183 1.09 -6.14 17.90
CA LEU A 183 0.25 -5.30 17.05
C LEU A 183 1.02 -4.04 16.60
N CYS A 184 0.85 -3.62 15.37
CA CYS A 184 1.23 -2.28 14.89
C CYS A 184 -0.03 -1.50 14.54
N ILE A 185 -0.11 -0.26 15.02
CA ILE A 185 -1.16 0.69 14.65
C ILE A 185 -0.51 1.87 13.96
N ASP A 186 -1.00 2.19 12.77
CA ASP A 186 -0.51 3.29 11.95
C ASP A 186 -1.66 3.98 11.22
N GLU A 187 -1.37 5.08 10.52
CA GLU A 187 -2.35 5.81 9.73
C GLU A 187 -1.92 5.99 8.28
N CYS A 188 -2.90 5.95 7.39
CA CYS A 188 -2.67 6.15 5.96
C CYS A 188 -3.68 7.15 5.38
N TYR A 189 -3.18 8.10 4.59
CA TYR A 189 -4.02 8.98 3.78
C TYR A 189 -4.53 8.20 2.55
N ALA A 190 -5.63 7.45 2.72
CA ALA A 190 -6.06 6.47 1.72
C ALA A 190 -7.54 6.52 1.34
N PHE A 191 -8.42 7.04 2.19
CA PHE A 191 -9.86 7.11 1.92
C PHE A 191 -10.39 8.48 2.34
N SER A 192 -11.21 9.11 1.48
CA SER A 192 -11.86 10.38 1.79
C SER A 192 -13.31 10.10 2.19
N GLY A 193 -13.58 10.17 3.48
CA GLY A 193 -14.91 10.00 4.08
C GLY A 193 -15.32 11.21 4.93
N ASP A 194 -16.49 11.13 5.52
CA ASP A 194 -17.06 12.19 6.37
C ASP A 194 -16.19 12.49 7.60
N ASP A 195 -15.45 11.47 8.09
CA ASP A 195 -14.56 11.57 9.25
C ASP A 195 -13.13 12.01 8.92
N GLY A 196 -12.85 12.33 7.67
CA GLY A 196 -11.54 12.77 7.20
C GLY A 196 -10.92 11.85 6.16
N ASN A 197 -9.62 12.05 5.92
CA ASN A 197 -8.91 11.37 4.83
C ASN A 197 -7.96 10.28 5.31
N TYR A 198 -7.90 10.02 6.61
CA TYR A 198 -6.97 9.07 7.21
C TYR A 198 -7.70 7.79 7.65
N VAL A 199 -7.14 6.69 7.25
CA VAL A 199 -7.52 5.32 7.62
C VAL A 199 -6.58 4.86 8.72
N CYS A 200 -7.11 4.31 9.81
CA CYS A 200 -6.29 3.61 10.79
C CYS A 200 -6.06 2.17 10.32
N VAL A 201 -4.82 1.73 10.40
CA VAL A 201 -4.36 0.43 9.88
C VAL A 201 -3.82 -0.40 11.04
N LEU A 202 -4.40 -1.58 11.25
CA LEU A 202 -3.94 -2.54 12.24
C LEU A 202 -3.20 -3.68 11.54
N ILE A 203 -1.96 -3.96 11.97
CA ILE A 203 -1.07 -4.93 11.30
C ILE A 203 -0.47 -5.86 12.35
N ASP A 204 -0.36 -7.13 12.02
CA ASP A 204 0.42 -8.10 12.77
C ASP A 204 1.92 -7.91 12.48
N PHE A 205 2.70 -7.62 13.51
CA PHE A 205 4.15 -7.43 13.37
C PHE A 205 4.87 -8.69 12.90
N VAL A 206 4.40 -9.86 13.26
CA VAL A 206 5.05 -11.14 12.96
C VAL A 206 4.73 -11.60 11.56
N THR A 207 3.44 -11.77 11.25
CA THR A 207 2.97 -12.31 9.96
C THR A 207 2.91 -11.26 8.86
N LYS A 208 2.97 -9.97 9.21
CA LYS A 208 2.80 -8.81 8.31
C LYS A 208 1.40 -8.69 7.69
N ASN A 209 0.46 -9.50 8.16
CA ASN A 209 -0.94 -9.43 7.72
C ASN A 209 -1.61 -8.15 8.22
N THR A 210 -2.43 -7.56 7.38
CA THR A 210 -3.32 -6.48 7.79
C THR A 210 -4.52 -7.07 8.53
N ILE A 211 -4.66 -6.74 9.81
CA ILE A 211 -5.72 -7.26 10.69
C ILE A 211 -7.05 -6.59 10.36
N GLU A 212 -7.00 -5.25 10.26
CA GLU A 212 -8.19 -4.44 9.99
C GLU A 212 -7.80 -3.06 9.45
N LEU A 213 -8.76 -2.44 8.75
CA LEU A 213 -8.75 -1.04 8.36
C LEU A 213 -9.96 -0.34 8.98
N LEU A 214 -9.75 0.81 9.61
CA LEU A 214 -10.82 1.61 10.20
C LEU A 214 -10.96 2.94 9.45
N PRO A 215 -12.19 3.42 9.19
CA PRO A 215 -12.44 4.61 8.37
C PRO A 215 -11.99 5.91 9.03
N SER A 216 -11.69 5.86 10.32
CA SER A 216 -11.39 7.02 11.15
C SER A 216 -10.23 6.73 12.10
N ARG A 217 -9.48 7.76 12.47
CA ARG A 217 -8.47 7.75 13.53
C ARG A 217 -8.93 8.50 14.79
N LYS A 218 -10.19 8.93 14.85
CA LYS A 218 -10.74 9.62 16.01
C LYS A 218 -10.87 8.66 17.18
N ILE A 219 -10.64 9.18 18.37
CA ILE A 219 -10.59 8.35 19.58
C ILE A 219 -11.93 7.64 19.86
N GLU A 220 -13.04 8.30 19.60
CA GLU A 220 -14.39 7.78 19.81
C GLU A 220 -14.66 6.54 18.92
N ASP A 221 -14.23 6.59 17.67
CA ASP A 221 -14.44 5.51 16.71
C ASP A 221 -13.53 4.33 17.00
N LEU A 222 -12.29 4.59 17.41
CA LEU A 222 -11.37 3.55 17.86
C LEU A 222 -11.85 2.87 19.14
N ILE A 223 -12.38 3.63 20.11
CA ILE A 223 -12.99 3.08 21.32
C ILE A 223 -14.14 2.13 20.96
N LYS A 224 -15.08 2.58 20.13
CA LYS A 224 -16.20 1.74 19.66
C LYS A 224 -15.72 0.46 19.01
N TYR A 225 -14.72 0.56 18.14
CA TYR A 225 -14.18 -0.62 17.47
C TYR A 225 -13.55 -1.62 18.45
N PHE A 226 -12.67 -1.17 19.35
CA PHE A 226 -12.03 -2.07 20.32
C PHE A 226 -13.02 -2.64 21.34
N ASP A 227 -14.10 -1.93 21.67
CA ASP A 227 -15.14 -2.43 22.58
C ASP A 227 -15.98 -3.56 21.97
N LEU A 228 -16.05 -3.66 20.63
CA LEU A 228 -16.68 -4.79 19.95
C LEU A 228 -15.80 -6.05 19.99
N ILE A 229 -14.50 -5.94 20.34
CA ILE A 229 -13.59 -7.08 20.43
C ILE A 229 -13.66 -7.67 21.83
N PRO A 230 -13.84 -9.00 21.97
CA PRO A 230 -13.88 -9.65 23.27
C PRO A 230 -12.66 -9.31 24.14
N LEU A 231 -12.89 -9.10 25.44
CA LEU A 231 -11.82 -8.73 26.37
C LEU A 231 -10.70 -9.79 26.41
N GLU A 232 -11.05 -11.07 26.31
CA GLU A 232 -10.07 -12.17 26.32
C GLU A 232 -9.16 -12.16 25.07
N GLU A 233 -9.63 -11.63 23.95
CA GLU A 233 -8.81 -11.42 22.77
C GLU A 233 -7.87 -10.21 22.98
N ARG A 234 -8.39 -9.10 23.49
CA ARG A 234 -7.61 -7.88 23.79
C ARG A 234 -6.51 -8.09 24.82
N LYS A 235 -6.73 -8.98 25.81
CA LYS A 235 -5.72 -9.38 26.81
C LYS A 235 -4.52 -10.14 26.23
N LYS A 236 -4.66 -10.74 25.04
CA LYS A 236 -3.58 -11.49 24.38
C LYS A 236 -2.55 -10.58 23.71
N VAL A 237 -2.88 -9.31 23.49
CA VAL A 237 -1.94 -8.34 22.92
C VAL A 237 -0.89 -8.00 23.97
N GLN A 238 0.36 -8.34 23.69
CA GLN A 238 1.50 -8.16 24.59
C GLN A 238 2.22 -6.84 24.34
N MET A 239 2.34 -6.45 23.06
CA MET A 239 3.00 -5.21 22.67
C MET A 239 2.32 -4.57 21.47
N ASN A 240 2.21 -3.24 21.49
CA ASN A 240 1.67 -2.44 20.40
C ASN A 240 2.66 -1.35 19.98
N CYS A 241 3.06 -1.34 18.71
CA CYS A 241 3.88 -0.28 18.13
C CYS A 241 2.99 0.83 17.57
N ILE A 242 3.27 2.06 17.95
CA ILE A 242 2.50 3.24 17.54
C ILE A 242 3.43 4.38 17.13
N ASP A 243 2.86 5.34 16.42
CA ASP A 243 3.44 6.66 16.19
C ASP A 243 3.36 7.54 17.44
N MET A 244 4.05 8.69 17.43
CA MET A 244 3.96 9.70 18.49
C MET A 244 2.60 10.41 18.50
N TRP A 245 1.52 9.65 18.59
CA TRP A 245 0.15 10.16 18.63
C TRP A 245 -0.56 9.73 19.92
N GLU A 246 -0.97 10.70 20.72
CA GLU A 246 -1.58 10.44 22.04
C GLU A 246 -2.87 9.62 21.97
N THR A 247 -3.65 9.73 20.91
CA THR A 247 -4.86 8.93 20.71
C THR A 247 -4.53 7.43 20.71
N TYR A 248 -3.50 7.01 19.96
CA TYR A 248 -3.12 5.59 19.91
C TYR A 248 -2.56 5.10 21.24
N ARG A 249 -1.81 5.95 21.95
CA ARG A 249 -1.35 5.67 23.31
C ARG A 249 -2.50 5.44 24.27
N THR A 250 -3.49 6.36 24.25
CA THR A 250 -4.70 6.27 25.08
C THR A 250 -5.50 5.01 24.79
N ILE A 251 -5.69 4.66 23.51
CA ILE A 251 -6.37 3.43 23.10
C ILE A 251 -5.62 2.21 23.59
N ALA A 252 -4.31 2.15 23.39
CA ALA A 252 -3.51 1.00 23.85
C ALA A 252 -3.64 0.80 25.35
N HIS A 253 -3.49 1.85 26.17
CA HIS A 253 -3.59 1.73 27.63
C HIS A 253 -5.02 1.44 28.12
N SER A 254 -6.06 1.97 27.47
CA SER A 254 -7.46 1.79 27.94
C SER A 254 -8.11 0.53 27.41
N LYS A 255 -7.71 0.03 26.22
CA LYS A 255 -8.42 -1.08 25.55
C LYS A 255 -7.60 -2.38 25.49
N LEU A 256 -6.29 -2.34 25.68
CA LEU A 256 -5.37 -3.49 25.63
C LEU A 256 -4.71 -3.70 27.01
N PRO A 257 -5.35 -4.37 27.96
CA PRO A 257 -4.96 -4.33 29.38
C PRO A 257 -3.55 -4.82 29.70
N ASN A 258 -3.04 -5.79 28.91
CA ASN A 258 -1.71 -6.41 29.15
C ASN A 258 -0.64 -5.89 28.19
N CYS A 259 -0.96 -4.84 27.43
CA CYS A 259 -0.14 -4.38 26.31
C CYS A 259 0.93 -3.39 26.76
N ALA A 260 2.20 -3.70 26.50
CA ALA A 260 3.25 -2.69 26.50
C ALA A 260 3.20 -1.87 25.21
N VAL A 261 3.35 -0.56 25.33
CA VAL A 261 3.36 0.33 24.17
C VAL A 261 4.80 0.61 23.78
N ALA A 262 5.16 0.39 22.51
CA ALA A 262 6.43 0.76 21.91
C ALA A 262 6.23 1.90 20.92
N LEU A 263 7.19 2.82 20.87
CA LEU A 263 7.16 3.97 19.95
C LEU A 263 8.03 3.68 18.74
N ASP A 264 7.54 4.00 17.53
CA ASP A 264 8.39 3.92 16.34
C ASP A 264 9.49 4.98 16.37
N LYS A 265 10.74 4.51 16.38
CA LYS A 265 11.96 5.35 16.39
C LYS A 265 12.01 6.34 15.24
N PHE A 266 11.41 6.00 14.08
CA PHE A 266 11.40 6.88 12.91
C PHE A 266 10.71 8.20 13.21
N HIS A 267 9.58 8.18 13.90
CA HIS A 267 8.83 9.39 14.27
C HIS A 267 9.55 10.25 15.29
N VAL A 268 10.30 9.63 16.21
CA VAL A 268 11.17 10.37 17.16
C VAL A 268 12.29 11.09 16.42
N LEU A 269 13.00 10.41 15.54
CA LEU A 269 14.05 11.00 14.72
C LEU A 269 13.50 12.07 13.77
N GLN A 270 12.34 11.86 13.17
CA GLN A 270 11.70 12.84 12.31
C GLN A 270 11.33 14.12 13.07
N ASP A 271 10.85 14.02 14.31
CA ASP A 271 10.57 15.20 15.14
C ASP A 271 11.86 15.97 15.43
N LEU A 272 12.92 15.27 15.80
CA LEU A 272 14.24 15.89 16.02
C LEU A 272 14.76 16.57 14.75
N HIS A 273 14.65 15.92 13.59
CA HIS A 273 15.03 16.53 12.32
C HIS A 273 14.26 17.82 12.05
N ARG A 274 12.95 17.87 12.36
CA ARG A 274 12.13 19.08 12.22
C ARG A 274 12.63 20.20 13.13
N LYS A 275 13.02 19.87 14.37
CA LYS A 275 13.54 20.84 15.34
C LYS A 275 14.92 21.39 14.92
N VAL A 276 15.85 20.55 14.52
CA VAL A 276 17.16 20.97 13.98
C VAL A 276 16.99 21.81 12.71
N LYS A 277 16.06 21.43 11.82
CA LYS A 277 15.72 22.22 10.64
C LYS A 277 15.18 23.61 11.01
N ARG A 278 14.40 23.72 12.09
CA ARG A 278 13.92 25.00 12.62
C ARG A 278 15.07 25.89 13.08
N VAL A 279 16.05 25.34 13.82
CA VAL A 279 17.27 26.07 14.22
C VAL A 279 17.96 26.64 12.97
N ARG A 280 18.25 25.79 11.99
CA ARG A 280 18.88 26.22 10.74
C ARG A 280 18.09 27.33 10.02
N ILE A 281 16.77 27.22 9.93
CA ILE A 281 15.91 28.21 9.26
C ILE A 281 15.93 29.54 10.03
N ASN A 282 15.88 29.50 11.36
CA ASN A 282 15.95 30.71 12.18
C ASN A 282 17.26 31.46 11.96
N ILE A 283 18.39 30.76 12.01
CA ILE A 283 19.71 31.33 11.73
C ILE A 283 19.75 31.89 10.29
N MET A 284 19.29 31.12 9.31
CA MET A 284 19.27 31.55 7.92
C MET A 284 18.45 32.84 7.72
N ASN A 285 17.33 33.00 8.44
CA ASN A 285 16.50 34.21 8.37
C ASN A 285 17.21 35.43 9.01
N GLN A 286 17.94 35.22 10.10
CA GLN A 286 18.71 36.29 10.77
C GLN A 286 19.86 36.81 9.90
N ILE A 287 20.54 35.92 9.18
CA ILE A 287 21.69 36.28 8.32
C ILE A 287 21.28 36.53 6.87
N LYS A 288 19.97 36.56 6.53
CA LYS A 288 19.53 36.82 5.18
C LYS A 288 20.18 38.09 4.61
N PRO A 289 20.92 38.00 3.49
CA PRO A 289 21.62 39.16 2.97
C PRO A 289 20.63 40.23 2.47
N LEU A 290 20.85 41.47 2.85
CA LEU A 290 20.12 42.62 2.35
C LEU A 290 20.62 42.93 0.92
N LYS A 291 19.79 43.60 0.08
CA LYS A 291 20.25 44.02 -1.25
C LYS A 291 21.40 45.05 -1.11
N ILE A 292 22.55 44.78 -1.75
CA ILE A 292 23.62 45.76 -1.87
C ILE A 292 23.11 46.91 -2.74
N THR A 293 23.38 48.12 -2.28
CA THR A 293 23.18 49.30 -3.10
C THR A 293 24.48 49.63 -3.88
N SER A 294 24.36 50.01 -5.14
CA SER A 294 25.50 50.43 -5.97
C SER A 294 26.33 51.54 -5.30
N LYS A 295 25.72 52.37 -4.43
CA LYS A 295 26.40 53.37 -3.61
C LYS A 295 27.38 52.75 -2.63
N LEU A 296 27.01 51.62 -1.94
CA LEU A 296 27.88 50.97 -1.01
C LEU A 296 29.08 50.31 -1.69
N GLU A 297 28.89 49.71 -2.85
CA GLU A 297 29.98 49.14 -3.66
C GLU A 297 30.95 50.21 -4.13
N TYR A 298 30.43 51.35 -4.56
CA TYR A 298 31.23 52.48 -5.02
C TYR A 298 32.07 53.05 -3.87
N ALA A 299 31.45 53.33 -2.69
CA ALA A 299 32.13 53.82 -1.50
C ALA A 299 33.27 52.88 -1.02
N ALA A 300 32.97 51.55 -1.00
CA ALA A 300 33.96 50.54 -0.61
C ALA A 300 35.18 50.50 -1.56
N LYS A 301 34.97 50.70 -2.87
CA LYS A 301 36.03 50.81 -3.88
C LYS A 301 36.89 52.06 -3.71
N HIS A 302 36.33 53.15 -3.22
CA HIS A 302 37.01 54.43 -2.99
C HIS A 302 37.57 54.61 -1.59
N ASN A 303 37.97 53.52 -0.94
CA ASN A 303 38.67 53.46 0.35
C ASN A 303 37.89 53.93 1.59
N ASP A 304 36.57 54.03 1.53
CA ASP A 304 35.75 54.21 2.69
C ASP A 304 35.84 52.92 3.60
N LYS A 305 36.39 53.09 4.78
CA LYS A 305 36.62 51.98 5.75
C LYS A 305 35.29 51.35 6.20
N ASP A 306 34.27 52.15 6.51
CA ASP A 306 32.99 51.69 6.99
C ASP A 306 32.21 50.97 5.89
N ALA A 307 32.28 51.44 4.66
CA ALA A 307 31.72 50.80 3.50
C ALA A 307 32.38 49.43 3.22
N LYS A 308 33.70 49.32 3.39
CA LYS A 308 34.44 48.05 3.25
C LYS A 308 33.98 47.02 4.31
N ILE A 309 33.82 47.44 5.57
CA ILE A 309 33.35 46.58 6.66
C ILE A 309 31.95 46.07 6.35
N LYS A 310 31.03 46.96 5.97
CA LYS A 310 29.66 46.60 5.60
C LYS A 310 29.59 45.65 4.38
N LEU A 311 30.44 45.86 3.40
CA LEU A 311 30.53 44.99 2.21
C LEU A 311 31.05 43.59 2.58
N ASN A 312 32.07 43.51 3.44
CA ASN A 312 32.60 42.24 3.91
C ASN A 312 31.58 41.48 4.78
N ASP A 313 30.87 42.14 5.69
CA ASP A 313 29.77 41.54 6.46
C ASP A 313 28.68 40.97 5.52
N TYR A 314 28.29 41.77 4.52
CA TYR A 314 27.36 41.32 3.51
C TYR A 314 27.85 40.06 2.75
N MET A 315 29.09 40.06 2.27
CA MET A 315 29.70 38.93 1.56
C MET A 315 29.74 37.67 2.44
N GLN A 316 30.08 37.84 3.74
CA GLN A 316 30.10 36.72 4.69
C GLN A 316 28.68 36.18 4.94
N ARG A 317 27.68 37.04 5.11
CA ARG A 317 26.26 36.67 5.24
C ARG A 317 25.76 35.94 4.00
N ASP A 318 26.09 36.41 2.79
CA ASP A 318 25.71 35.79 1.53
C ASP A 318 26.34 34.39 1.39
N ILE A 319 27.58 34.20 1.78
CA ILE A 319 28.25 32.90 1.82
C ILE A 319 27.56 31.96 2.82
N ASN A 320 27.32 32.43 4.04
CA ASN A 320 26.69 31.64 5.10
C ASN A 320 25.26 31.25 4.72
N TYR A 321 24.49 32.18 4.16
CA TYR A 321 23.14 31.92 3.64
C TYR A 321 23.15 30.87 2.53
N TYR A 322 24.10 30.97 1.58
CA TYR A 322 24.28 29.98 0.52
C TYR A 322 24.58 28.59 1.07
N LEU A 323 25.47 28.49 2.06
CA LEU A 323 25.82 27.20 2.69
C LEU A 323 24.61 26.56 3.38
N LEU A 324 23.90 27.34 4.21
CA LEU A 324 22.71 26.85 4.94
C LEU A 324 21.55 26.49 4.02
N LYS A 325 21.45 27.10 2.82
CA LYS A 325 20.37 26.83 1.88
C LYS A 325 20.67 25.68 0.94
N LYS A 326 21.89 25.57 0.42
CA LYS A 326 22.26 24.60 -0.62
C LYS A 326 22.72 23.26 -0.06
N PHE A 327 23.34 23.28 1.11
CA PHE A 327 23.97 22.10 1.71
C PHE A 327 23.33 21.66 3.02
N ASP A 328 22.09 22.05 3.29
CA ASP A 328 21.35 21.69 4.49
C ASP A 328 21.18 20.17 4.65
N TRP A 329 21.11 19.44 3.55
CA TRP A 329 21.00 17.98 3.56
C TRP A 329 22.18 17.27 4.23
N LEU A 330 23.37 17.90 4.32
CA LEU A 330 24.53 17.39 5.04
C LEU A 330 24.26 17.20 6.54
N LEU A 331 23.37 18.02 7.11
CA LEU A 331 22.98 17.93 8.52
C LEU A 331 22.14 16.69 8.84
N PHE A 332 21.48 16.09 7.81
CA PHE A 332 20.48 15.05 7.98
C PHE A 332 20.87 13.71 7.34
N LEU A 333 22.16 13.52 7.08
CA LEU A 333 22.69 12.26 6.58
C LEU A 333 22.53 11.15 7.62
N ASN A 334 22.01 10.00 7.22
CA ASN A 334 22.04 8.81 8.06
C ASN A 334 23.49 8.30 8.22
N TYR A 335 23.70 7.41 9.17
CA TYR A 335 25.03 6.90 9.54
C TYR A 335 25.83 6.34 8.35
N GLU A 336 25.22 5.52 7.50
CA GLU A 336 25.91 4.91 6.37
C GLU A 336 26.30 5.94 5.31
N LYS A 337 25.41 6.87 5.00
CA LYS A 337 25.69 7.98 4.08
C LYS A 337 26.75 8.94 4.65
N ARG A 338 26.77 9.14 5.99
CA ARG A 338 27.84 9.96 6.61
C ARG A 338 29.21 9.35 6.39
N LYS A 339 29.39 8.06 6.58
CA LYS A 339 30.67 7.37 6.33
C LYS A 339 31.18 7.57 4.92
N THR A 340 30.29 7.48 3.94
CA THR A 340 30.68 7.55 2.51
C THR A 340 30.80 8.97 1.99
N ILE A 341 29.89 9.86 2.38
CA ILE A 341 29.82 11.24 1.85
C ILE A 341 30.78 12.19 2.57
N LEU A 342 31.00 11.99 3.86
CA LEU A 342 31.91 12.82 4.68
C LEU A 342 33.30 12.21 4.84
N ASP A 343 33.68 11.26 4.00
CA ASP A 343 35.04 10.72 3.98
C ASP A 343 36.04 11.84 3.66
N LEU A 344 37.05 11.97 4.52
CA LEU A 344 38.10 12.97 4.41
C LEU A 344 38.97 12.80 3.14
N ASN A 345 39.06 11.56 2.64
CA ASN A 345 39.85 11.21 1.46
C ASN A 345 39.16 11.55 0.13
N LEU A 346 37.91 11.98 0.16
CA LEU A 346 37.18 12.34 -1.05
C LEU A 346 37.83 13.55 -1.75
N LYS A 347 37.97 13.43 -3.09
CA LYS A 347 38.53 14.48 -3.93
C LYS A 347 37.78 15.80 -3.76
N LYS A 348 38.53 16.85 -3.43
CA LYS A 348 38.00 18.20 -3.33
C LYS A 348 37.63 18.73 -4.71
N LYS A 349 36.48 19.40 -4.81
CA LYS A 349 35.98 20.08 -6.04
C LYS A 349 35.94 21.56 -5.82
N MET A 350 36.16 22.33 -6.91
CA MET A 350 36.09 23.79 -6.84
C MET A 350 34.65 24.24 -6.54
N ASN A 351 34.47 24.96 -5.45
CA ASN A 351 33.23 25.67 -5.15
C ASN A 351 33.39 27.13 -5.54
N HIS A 352 32.79 27.53 -6.63
CA HIS A 352 32.92 28.88 -7.20
C HIS A 352 32.41 29.99 -6.27
N LYS A 353 31.37 29.73 -5.47
CA LYS A 353 30.82 30.70 -4.51
C LYS A 353 31.82 30.94 -3.34
N LEU A 354 32.46 29.89 -2.87
CA LEU A 354 33.48 29.95 -1.81
C LEU A 354 34.88 30.30 -2.34
N ARG A 355 35.07 30.29 -3.67
CA ARG A 355 36.35 30.46 -4.36
C ARG A 355 37.47 29.54 -3.83
N ARG A 356 37.13 28.30 -3.45
CA ARG A 356 38.10 27.32 -2.95
C ARG A 356 37.71 25.89 -3.23
N TYR A 357 38.69 24.99 -3.22
CA TYR A 357 38.48 23.57 -3.30
C TYR A 357 38.01 23.04 -1.95
N CYS A 358 36.91 22.27 -1.94
CA CYS A 358 36.35 21.64 -0.74
C CYS A 358 35.66 20.32 -1.08
N ASN A 359 35.62 19.39 -0.15
CA ASN A 359 34.77 18.24 -0.14
C ASN A 359 33.54 18.48 0.76
N TYR A 360 32.66 17.51 0.91
CA TYR A 360 31.45 17.66 1.73
C TYR A 360 31.76 17.76 3.22
N ASN A 361 32.84 17.15 3.69
CA ASN A 361 33.28 17.31 5.09
C ASN A 361 33.71 18.74 5.38
N ASP A 362 34.50 19.37 4.48
CA ASP A 362 34.84 20.78 4.60
C ASP A 362 33.60 21.69 4.60
N LEU A 363 32.60 21.40 3.77
CA LEU A 363 31.35 22.16 3.72
C LEU A 363 30.54 22.02 4.99
N LEU A 364 30.44 20.81 5.55
CA LEU A 364 29.76 20.59 6.83
C LEU A 364 30.46 21.34 7.96
N ALA A 365 31.78 21.27 8.02
CA ALA A 365 32.56 22.02 9.03
C ALA A 365 32.29 23.54 8.95
N LEU A 366 32.22 24.09 7.74
CA LEU A 366 31.85 25.49 7.53
C LEU A 366 30.43 25.80 8.03
N ILE A 367 29.47 24.95 7.72
CA ILE A 367 28.05 25.11 8.13
C ILE A 367 27.96 25.13 9.66
N LEU A 368 28.64 24.20 10.33
CA LEU A 368 28.63 24.10 11.79
C LEU A 368 29.37 25.27 12.50
N ASN A 369 30.27 25.95 11.80
CA ASN A 369 30.97 27.13 12.32
C ASN A 369 30.19 28.44 12.09
N ILE A 370 29.04 28.42 11.40
CA ILE A 370 28.23 29.63 11.20
C ILE A 370 27.62 30.09 12.52
N ASP A 371 27.12 29.13 13.31
CA ASP A 371 26.41 29.44 14.55
C ASP A 371 26.56 28.30 15.57
N PRO A 372 26.93 28.64 16.85
CA PRO A 372 27.09 27.65 17.92
C PRO A 372 25.82 26.81 18.19
N GLN A 373 24.63 27.41 18.09
CA GLN A 373 23.37 26.72 18.32
C GLN A 373 23.15 25.63 17.26
N LEU A 374 23.48 25.90 15.98
CA LEU A 374 23.39 24.90 14.91
C LEU A 374 24.38 23.76 15.16
N LYS A 375 25.58 24.06 15.58
CA LYS A 375 26.60 23.08 15.92
C LYS A 375 26.15 22.18 17.08
N GLU A 376 25.61 22.75 18.13
CA GLU A 376 25.05 22.03 19.28
C GLU A 376 23.90 21.12 18.85
N ALA A 377 22.95 21.67 18.13
CA ALA A 377 21.79 20.91 17.63
C ALA A 377 22.18 19.73 16.71
N TYR A 378 23.21 19.91 15.89
CA TYR A 378 23.74 18.83 15.03
C TYR A 378 24.38 17.71 15.88
N TYR A 379 25.22 18.02 16.83
CA TYR A 379 25.83 16.99 17.68
C TYR A 379 24.82 16.31 18.58
N PHE A 380 23.80 17.02 19.04
CA PHE A 380 22.69 16.44 19.76
C PHE A 380 21.94 15.43 18.87
N LEU A 381 21.67 15.77 17.61
CA LEU A 381 21.07 14.84 16.62
C LEU A 381 21.92 13.58 16.46
N LEU A 382 23.26 13.71 16.38
CA LEU A 382 24.16 12.56 16.28
C LEU A 382 24.11 11.66 17.53
N ASN A 383 24.00 12.25 18.73
CA ASN A 383 23.86 11.49 19.96
C ASN A 383 22.59 10.68 20.02
N VAL A 384 21.45 11.26 19.57
CA VAL A 384 20.17 10.55 19.50
C VAL A 384 20.20 9.44 18.44
N ASP A 385 20.80 9.72 17.26
CA ASP A 385 20.97 8.70 16.21
C ASP A 385 21.80 7.51 16.71
N THR A 386 22.90 7.79 17.41
CA THR A 386 23.77 6.78 18.01
C THR A 386 23.04 5.97 19.08
N PHE A 387 22.23 6.62 19.91
CA PHE A 387 21.38 5.93 20.89
C PHE A 387 20.46 4.91 20.22
N PHE A 388 19.69 5.31 19.22
CA PHE A 388 18.77 4.38 18.56
C PHE A 388 19.46 3.24 17.79
N ARG A 389 20.70 3.45 17.36
CA ARG A 389 21.49 2.45 16.66
C ARG A 389 22.14 1.45 17.62
N GLU A 390 22.71 1.91 18.72
CA GLU A 390 23.62 1.12 19.56
C GLU A 390 23.00 0.64 20.88
N ALA A 391 21.95 1.30 21.39
CA ALA A 391 21.33 0.88 22.64
C ALA A 391 20.60 -0.46 22.49
N ASN A 392 20.58 -1.19 23.58
CA ASN A 392 19.77 -2.38 23.79
C ASN A 392 18.75 -2.15 24.90
N TYR A 393 17.85 -3.09 25.15
CA TYR A 393 16.79 -2.92 26.15
C TYR A 393 17.33 -2.70 27.56
N ALA A 394 18.44 -3.37 27.92
CA ALA A 394 19.03 -3.28 29.27
C ALA A 394 19.63 -1.90 29.57
N ASP A 395 20.25 -1.25 28.58
CA ASP A 395 20.91 0.04 28.76
C ASP A 395 20.11 1.25 28.25
N ALA A 396 19.01 1.03 27.53
CA ALA A 396 18.19 2.08 26.91
C ALA A 396 17.72 3.14 27.92
N LYS A 397 17.27 2.70 29.11
CA LYS A 397 16.82 3.62 30.17
C LYS A 397 17.91 4.57 30.61
N TYR A 398 19.10 4.06 30.83
CA TYR A 398 20.25 4.88 31.28
C TYR A 398 20.71 5.85 30.20
N ARG A 399 20.88 5.36 28.96
CA ARG A 399 21.30 6.19 27.83
C ARG A 399 20.27 7.27 27.48
N LEU A 400 18.98 6.92 27.51
CA LEU A 400 17.91 7.90 27.25
C LEU A 400 17.87 9.01 28.29
N ASN A 401 18.06 8.68 29.58
CA ASN A 401 18.12 9.69 30.63
C ASN A 401 19.27 10.68 30.39
N LYS A 402 20.47 10.20 30.03
CA LYS A 402 21.58 11.08 29.66
C LYS A 402 21.24 12.03 28.51
N ILE A 403 20.52 11.53 27.49
CA ILE A 403 20.09 12.38 26.37
C ILE A 403 19.08 13.42 26.82
N ILE A 404 18.14 13.04 27.70
CA ILE A 404 17.16 13.98 28.26
C ILE A 404 17.87 15.06 29.08
N ASP A 405 18.86 14.68 29.91
CA ASP A 405 19.64 15.63 30.70
C ASP A 405 20.44 16.61 29.82
N LEU A 406 21.05 16.09 28.73
CA LEU A 406 21.72 16.94 27.74
C LEU A 406 20.74 17.89 27.04
N ALA A 407 19.55 17.44 26.72
CA ALA A 407 18.53 18.29 26.11
C ALA A 407 18.07 19.40 27.07
N ASN A 408 17.86 19.07 28.35
CA ASN A 408 17.41 20.02 29.37
C ASN A 408 18.49 21.07 29.70
N GLN A 409 19.76 20.74 29.52
CA GLN A 409 20.89 21.65 29.69
C GLN A 409 21.21 22.50 28.45
N SER A 410 20.57 22.19 27.32
CA SER A 410 20.81 22.87 26.06
C SER A 410 20.35 24.34 26.09
N CYS A 411 21.18 25.24 25.55
CA CYS A 411 20.80 26.62 25.32
C CYS A 411 19.89 26.80 24.07
N VAL A 412 19.70 25.75 23.30
CA VAL A 412 18.85 25.74 22.09
C VAL A 412 17.43 25.38 22.48
N SER A 413 16.49 26.33 22.44
CA SER A 413 15.12 26.16 22.91
C SER A 413 14.42 24.95 22.24
N THR A 414 14.63 24.72 20.94
CA THR A 414 14.01 23.60 20.24
C THR A 414 14.56 22.24 20.67
N ILE A 415 15.81 22.18 21.15
CA ILE A 415 16.40 20.95 21.72
C ILE A 415 15.84 20.70 23.11
N ASN A 416 15.67 21.75 23.91
CA ASN A 416 15.03 21.65 25.21
C ASN A 416 13.57 21.17 25.08
N GLU A 417 12.80 21.74 24.14
CA GLU A 417 11.45 21.25 23.81
C GLU A 417 11.45 19.75 23.42
N PHE A 418 12.49 19.29 22.72
CA PHE A 418 12.62 17.88 22.36
C PHE A 418 12.92 17.02 23.60
N GLY A 419 13.68 17.53 24.56
CA GLY A 419 13.89 16.87 25.85
C GLY A 419 12.58 16.59 26.58
N HIS A 420 11.65 17.55 26.60
CA HIS A 420 10.30 17.33 27.13
C HIS A 420 9.52 16.27 26.36
N THR A 421 9.67 16.23 25.04
CA THR A 421 9.06 15.17 24.21
C THR A 421 9.62 13.80 24.58
N LEU A 422 10.95 13.66 24.73
CA LEU A 422 11.59 12.41 25.14
C LEU A 422 11.14 11.97 26.54
N MET A 423 11.00 12.91 27.48
CA MET A 423 10.51 12.63 28.83
C MET A 423 9.08 12.09 28.80
N ARG A 424 8.20 12.72 28.02
CA ARG A 424 6.78 12.32 27.87
C ARG A 424 6.63 10.90 27.32
N TRP A 425 7.47 10.53 26.34
CA TRP A 425 7.43 9.24 25.64
C TRP A 425 8.50 8.24 26.11
N ARG A 426 9.06 8.48 27.30
CA ARG A 426 10.23 7.74 27.79
C ARG A 426 10.01 6.24 27.86
N ILE A 427 8.89 5.80 28.38
CA ILE A 427 8.56 4.37 28.56
C ILE A 427 8.44 3.71 27.20
N GLU A 428 7.71 4.30 26.29
CA GLU A 428 7.43 3.78 24.95
C GLU A 428 8.71 3.74 24.09
N ILE A 429 9.60 4.73 24.26
CA ILE A 429 10.92 4.72 23.62
C ILE A 429 11.77 3.56 24.14
N ILE A 430 11.79 3.30 25.46
CA ILE A 430 12.54 2.19 26.04
C ILE A 430 11.96 0.85 25.53
N ASN A 431 10.65 0.70 25.50
CA ASN A 431 9.97 -0.49 25.02
C ASN A 431 10.30 -0.80 23.54
N SER A 432 10.63 0.21 22.71
CA SER A 432 11.01 -0.01 21.31
C SER A 432 12.33 -0.78 21.13
N PHE A 433 13.11 -0.93 22.19
CA PHE A 433 14.34 -1.74 22.18
C PHE A 433 14.10 -3.21 22.52
N TYR A 434 12.87 -3.59 22.90
CA TYR A 434 12.52 -4.99 23.13
C TYR A 434 12.68 -5.79 21.83
N ILE A 435 13.34 -6.96 21.96
CA ILE A 435 13.57 -7.85 20.82
C ILE A 435 12.48 -8.92 20.83
N ILE A 436 11.78 -9.04 19.72
CA ILE A 436 10.80 -10.09 19.48
C ILE A 436 11.50 -11.19 18.69
N GLU A 437 11.52 -12.38 19.27
CA GLU A 437 11.99 -13.59 18.61
C GLU A 437 10.79 -14.31 18.00
N THR A 438 10.90 -14.64 16.74
CA THR A 438 9.90 -15.39 15.99
C THR A 438 10.55 -16.57 15.32
N VAL A 439 9.86 -17.71 15.34
CA VAL A 439 10.29 -18.92 14.64
C VAL A 439 9.43 -19.05 13.40
N ASP A 440 10.03 -19.21 12.24
CA ASP A 440 9.32 -19.44 10.99
C ASP A 440 8.91 -20.92 10.82
N GLU A 441 8.22 -21.24 9.73
CA GLU A 441 7.76 -22.59 9.41
C GLU A 441 8.90 -23.60 9.16
N PHE A 442 10.12 -23.12 8.94
CA PHE A 442 11.33 -23.93 8.78
C PHE A 442 12.13 -24.08 10.06
N GLY A 443 11.68 -23.46 11.17
CA GLY A 443 12.36 -23.47 12.46
C GLY A 443 13.48 -22.43 12.59
N GLU A 444 13.64 -21.50 11.64
CA GLU A 444 14.62 -20.43 11.74
C GLU A 444 14.14 -19.35 12.72
N VAL A 445 15.01 -19.00 13.67
CA VAL A 445 14.75 -17.95 14.65
C VAL A 445 15.17 -16.59 14.09
N THR A 446 14.21 -15.68 13.96
CA THR A 446 14.49 -14.30 13.60
C THR A 446 14.23 -13.37 14.77
N SER A 447 15.21 -12.52 15.09
CA SER A 447 15.14 -11.54 16.18
C SER A 447 15.00 -10.14 15.63
N ARG A 448 13.94 -9.42 16.00
CA ARG A 448 13.67 -8.07 15.49
C ARG A 448 13.21 -7.13 16.58
N LYS A 449 13.70 -5.89 16.55
CA LYS A 449 13.13 -4.77 17.35
C LYS A 449 11.80 -4.35 16.73
N MET A 450 10.81 -4.07 17.57
CA MET A 450 9.50 -3.63 17.11
C MET A 450 9.57 -2.24 16.46
N ASN A 451 8.97 -2.09 15.29
CA ASN A 451 8.91 -0.84 14.54
C ASN A 451 7.74 -0.85 13.54
N ASN A 452 7.38 0.31 13.01
CA ASN A 452 6.32 0.46 12.02
C ASN A 452 6.79 0.34 10.55
N GLY A 453 8.00 -0.17 10.28
CA GLY A 453 8.49 -0.34 8.91
C GLY A 453 7.60 -1.24 8.04
N ILE A 454 6.85 -2.17 8.66
CA ILE A 454 5.86 -3.00 7.98
C ILE A 454 4.67 -2.15 7.52
N ALA A 455 4.24 -1.20 8.35
CA ALA A 455 3.15 -0.30 8.05
C ALA A 455 3.48 0.61 6.85
N GLU A 456 4.72 1.04 6.67
CA GLU A 456 5.13 1.83 5.49
C GLU A 456 4.85 1.09 4.17
N ASN A 457 5.15 -0.21 4.10
CA ASN A 457 4.87 -1.02 2.90
C ASN A 457 3.37 -1.19 2.67
N THR A 458 2.60 -1.45 3.72
CA THR A 458 1.13 -1.54 3.68
C THR A 458 0.53 -0.20 3.24
N ASN A 459 0.97 0.90 3.82
CA ASN A 459 0.54 2.26 3.47
C ASN A 459 0.86 2.61 2.01
N ARG A 460 2.00 2.16 1.49
CA ARG A 460 2.35 2.33 0.07
C ARG A 460 1.38 1.59 -0.83
N LYS A 461 1.05 0.33 -0.52
CA LYS A 461 0.06 -0.45 -1.29
C LYS A 461 -1.34 0.19 -1.21
N LEU A 462 -1.78 0.65 -0.04
CA LEU A 462 -3.06 1.37 0.13
C LEU A 462 -3.15 2.63 -0.74
N LYS A 463 -2.07 3.43 -0.77
CA LYS A 463 -1.97 4.61 -1.64
C LYS A 463 -2.03 4.25 -3.12
N LEU A 464 -1.40 3.15 -3.54
CA LEU A 464 -1.49 2.65 -4.91
C LEU A 464 -2.92 2.26 -5.28
N ILE A 465 -3.60 1.47 -4.44
CA ILE A 465 -5.01 1.07 -4.65
C ILE A 465 -5.90 2.32 -4.80
N LYS A 466 -5.75 3.31 -3.92
CA LYS A 466 -6.48 4.58 -4.01
C LYS A 466 -6.19 5.34 -5.31
N ASN A 467 -4.91 5.52 -5.64
CA ASN A 467 -4.48 6.36 -6.75
C ASN A 467 -4.87 5.76 -8.10
N HIS A 468 -4.70 4.45 -8.30
CA HIS A 468 -5.11 3.77 -9.53
C HIS A 468 -6.62 3.84 -9.76
N SER A 469 -7.42 3.83 -8.69
CA SER A 469 -8.89 3.89 -8.77
C SER A 469 -9.46 5.31 -8.80
N ASN A 470 -8.61 6.35 -8.76
CA ASN A 470 -9.04 7.74 -8.56
C ASN A 470 -9.93 7.94 -7.31
N GLY A 471 -9.73 7.10 -6.29
CA GLY A 471 -10.48 7.06 -5.03
C GLY A 471 -11.66 6.10 -5.03
N TYR A 472 -12.25 5.94 -3.85
CA TYR A 472 -13.42 5.10 -3.60
C TYR A 472 -14.53 5.92 -2.96
N LYS A 473 -15.79 5.67 -3.35
CA LYS A 473 -16.97 6.28 -2.72
C LYS A 473 -17.54 5.45 -1.57
N SER A 474 -17.42 4.11 -1.65
CA SER A 474 -17.88 3.18 -0.62
C SER A 474 -16.72 2.74 0.25
N TRP A 475 -16.87 2.93 1.58
CA TRP A 475 -15.91 2.45 2.57
C TRP A 475 -15.79 0.92 2.53
N ASP A 476 -16.90 0.21 2.57
CA ASP A 476 -16.91 -1.27 2.62
C ASP A 476 -16.19 -1.88 1.42
N ARG A 477 -16.44 -1.33 0.23
CA ARG A 477 -15.75 -1.77 -0.99
C ARG A 477 -14.26 -1.46 -0.94
N PHE A 478 -13.87 -0.28 -0.48
CA PHE A 478 -12.45 0.08 -0.30
C PHE A 478 -11.78 -0.85 0.71
N ARG A 479 -12.39 -1.03 1.90
CA ARG A 479 -11.88 -1.89 2.96
C ARG A 479 -11.72 -3.33 2.47
N ASN A 480 -12.76 -3.94 1.90
CA ASN A 480 -12.71 -5.30 1.41
C ASN A 480 -11.66 -5.46 0.28
N ARG A 481 -11.59 -4.48 -0.64
CA ARG A 481 -10.60 -4.49 -1.73
C ARG A 481 -9.17 -4.38 -1.20
N ALA A 482 -8.94 -3.50 -0.24
CA ALA A 482 -7.63 -3.31 0.39
C ALA A 482 -7.20 -4.57 1.16
N LEU A 483 -8.05 -5.09 2.05
CA LEU A 483 -7.76 -6.31 2.80
C LEU A 483 -7.56 -7.53 1.89
N TYR A 484 -8.31 -7.61 0.80
CA TYR A 484 -8.17 -8.67 -0.19
C TYR A 484 -6.81 -8.64 -0.88
N VAL A 485 -6.29 -7.46 -1.21
CA VAL A 485 -4.97 -7.28 -1.84
C VAL A 485 -3.81 -7.41 -0.86
N LEU A 486 -4.00 -6.93 0.37
CA LEU A 486 -2.92 -6.84 1.35
C LEU A 486 -2.61 -8.18 2.03
N ASN A 487 -3.59 -9.07 2.12
CA ASN A 487 -3.46 -10.36 2.78
C ASN A 487 -3.40 -11.49 1.74
N ASP A 488 -2.30 -12.21 1.68
CA ASP A 488 -2.11 -13.28 0.69
C ASP A 488 -3.11 -14.41 0.87
N ASP A 489 -3.50 -14.72 2.10
CA ASP A 489 -4.50 -15.72 2.47
C ASP A 489 -5.96 -15.27 2.24
N ALA A 490 -6.19 -13.99 1.94
CA ALA A 490 -7.53 -13.50 1.63
C ALA A 490 -8.02 -14.07 0.30
N THR A 491 -9.20 -14.68 0.32
CA THR A 491 -9.81 -15.36 -0.82
C THR A 491 -11.25 -14.88 -1.05
N TYR A 492 -11.88 -15.41 -2.07
CA TYR A 492 -13.27 -15.13 -2.45
C TYR A 492 -14.12 -16.41 -2.41
N SER A 493 -15.43 -16.26 -2.31
CA SER A 493 -16.38 -17.37 -2.48
C SER A 493 -16.93 -17.37 -3.89
N LEU A 494 -16.91 -18.52 -4.58
CA LEU A 494 -17.60 -18.66 -5.86
C LEU A 494 -19.13 -18.64 -5.70
N ASN A 495 -19.64 -19.02 -4.53
CA ASN A 495 -21.06 -18.83 -4.23
C ASN A 495 -21.29 -17.39 -3.78
N PRO A 496 -22.17 -16.63 -4.43
CA PRO A 496 -22.48 -15.26 -4.03
C PRO A 496 -22.88 -15.20 -2.55
N LEU A 497 -22.30 -14.25 -1.84
CA LEU A 497 -22.72 -13.90 -0.48
C LEU A 497 -24.08 -13.20 -0.58
N LYS A 498 -25.00 -13.53 0.31
CA LYS A 498 -26.35 -12.95 0.32
C LYS A 498 -26.35 -11.51 0.76
#